data_3a963ef17b3ffb90668fcaff23dbe09b
#
_entry.id   3a963ef17b3ffb90668fcaff23dbe09b
#
_cell.length_a   1.000
_cell.length_b   1.000
_cell.length_c   1.000
_cell.angle_alpha   90.00
_cell.angle_beta   90.00
_cell.angle_gamma   90.00
#
_symmetry.space_group_name_H-M   'P 1'
#
loop_
_entity.id
_entity.type
_entity.pdbx_description
1 polymer ?
#
loop_
_entity_poly.entity_id
_entity_poly.type
_entity_poly.pdbx_seq_one_letter_code
_entity_poly.pdbx_strand_id
1 'polypeptide(L)'
;FPGSICASVNDQIVHGIPSNSVILQEGDILSIDTGAIVKGWVGDNAWTYPVGKISPEKKRLLEVTEQCMWAGIDAARPGNHLGDIGHAIQEIAERAGYGVVREYVGHGVGRDMHEDPNVPNYGRKHTGVKLEPGMVIAIEPMINIGTYKTKVMSDGWLVCTRDGKPSAHFEKTVAITA
;
A
#
# COMPACT_ATOMS: atom_id res chain seq x y z
N PHE A 1 -14.41 -8.69 3.91
CA PHE A 1 -13.80 -8.06 5.10
C PHE A 1 -14.89 -7.66 6.10
N PRO A 2 -14.74 -7.90 7.41
CA PRO A 2 -15.83 -7.70 8.39
C PRO A 2 -15.93 -6.27 8.96
N GLY A 3 -15.12 -5.32 8.50
CA GLY A 3 -15.12 -3.92 8.96
C GLY A 3 -15.43 -2.93 7.85
N SER A 4 -15.68 -1.67 8.21
CA SER A 4 -15.85 -0.57 7.26
C SER A 4 -14.51 0.06 6.85
N ILE A 5 -13.45 -0.19 7.62
CA ILE A 5 -12.08 0.20 7.37
C ILE A 5 -11.14 -0.92 7.80
N CYS A 6 -9.95 -1.02 7.21
CA CYS A 6 -8.84 -1.72 7.83
C CYS A 6 -8.08 -0.74 8.75
N ALA A 7 -7.65 -1.22 9.93
CA ALA A 7 -6.88 -0.46 10.90
C ALA A 7 -5.70 -1.31 11.36
N SER A 8 -4.52 -1.07 10.78
CA SER A 8 -3.33 -1.88 10.97
C SER A 8 -2.26 -1.08 11.74
N VAL A 9 -1.82 -1.62 12.89
CA VAL A 9 -0.93 -0.90 13.85
C VAL A 9 0.48 -1.46 13.78
N ASN A 10 1.48 -0.61 13.68
CA ASN A 10 2.92 -0.91 13.74
C ASN A 10 3.39 -1.98 12.75
N ASP A 11 3.59 -3.23 13.19
CA ASP A 11 4.04 -4.36 12.36
C ASP A 11 2.91 -5.02 11.56
N GLN A 12 1.69 -4.57 11.76
CA GLN A 12 0.53 -4.96 10.95
C GLN A 12 0.59 -4.24 9.60
N ILE A 13 0.62 -5.01 8.52
CA ILE A 13 0.78 -4.46 7.16
C ILE A 13 -0.57 -3.98 6.63
N VAL A 14 -1.53 -4.93 6.53
CA VAL A 14 -2.88 -4.69 5.98
C VAL A 14 -3.91 -5.57 6.68
N HIS A 15 -5.18 -5.29 6.43
CA HIS A 15 -6.36 -6.05 6.84
C HIS A 15 -6.52 -6.20 8.36
N GLY A 16 -6.01 -5.25 9.15
CA GLY A 16 -6.31 -5.19 10.58
C GLY A 16 -7.79 -4.92 10.81
N ILE A 17 -8.48 -5.81 11.53
CA ILE A 17 -9.90 -5.63 11.88
C ILE A 17 -9.97 -4.68 13.08
N PRO A 18 -10.68 -3.52 12.96
CA PRO A 18 -10.86 -2.61 14.09
C PRO A 18 -11.45 -3.32 15.30
N SER A 19 -10.88 -3.10 16.48
CA SER A 19 -11.30 -3.76 17.71
C SER A 19 -11.16 -2.83 18.92
N ASN A 20 -12.13 -2.86 19.84
CA ASN A 20 -12.05 -2.15 21.12
C ASN A 20 -10.95 -2.69 22.05
N SER A 21 -10.38 -3.86 21.76
CA SER A 21 -9.25 -4.41 22.51
C SER A 21 -7.90 -3.83 22.11
N VAL A 22 -7.83 -3.16 20.93
CA VAL A 22 -6.62 -2.51 20.43
C VAL A 22 -6.70 -1.02 20.75
N ILE A 23 -5.97 -0.60 21.78
CA ILE A 23 -5.92 0.81 22.21
C ILE A 23 -4.62 1.41 21.68
N LEU A 24 -4.75 2.41 20.80
CA LEU A 24 -3.61 3.15 20.27
C LEU A 24 -2.84 3.88 21.38
N GLN A 25 -1.53 3.88 21.27
CA GLN A 25 -0.64 4.53 22.23
C GLN A 25 0.25 5.55 21.52
N GLU A 26 0.75 6.53 22.26
CA GLU A 26 1.74 7.45 21.73
C GLU A 26 2.99 6.69 21.25
N GLY A 27 3.43 7.01 20.04
CA GLY A 27 4.52 6.31 19.38
C GLY A 27 4.08 5.23 18.41
N ASP A 28 2.79 4.89 18.34
CA ASP A 28 2.27 4.00 17.30
C ASP A 28 2.23 4.67 15.93
N ILE A 29 2.21 3.86 14.89
CA ILE A 29 1.78 4.24 13.54
C ILE A 29 0.56 3.40 13.17
N LEU A 30 -0.42 4.03 12.55
CA LEU A 30 -1.70 3.40 12.19
C LEU A 30 -1.95 3.56 10.69
N SER A 31 -1.97 2.47 9.96
CA SER A 31 -2.45 2.43 8.58
C SER A 31 -3.97 2.27 8.57
N ILE A 32 -4.65 3.25 8.00
CA ILE A 32 -6.09 3.19 7.74
C ILE A 32 -6.27 3.03 6.24
N ASP A 33 -7.02 1.99 5.87
CA ASP A 33 -7.35 1.68 4.49
C ASP A 33 -8.87 1.58 4.36
N THR A 34 -9.42 2.24 3.35
CA THR A 34 -10.88 2.38 3.19
C THR A 34 -11.29 2.55 1.74
N GLY A 35 -12.24 1.72 1.33
CA GLY A 35 -12.94 1.87 0.06
C GLY A 35 -14.25 2.63 0.23
N ALA A 36 -14.60 3.46 -0.76
CA ALA A 36 -15.87 4.15 -0.83
C ALA A 36 -16.55 3.90 -2.18
N ILE A 37 -17.88 3.74 -2.15
CA ILE A 37 -18.68 3.55 -3.35
C ILE A 37 -19.55 4.77 -3.60
N VAL A 38 -19.34 5.44 -4.74
CA VAL A 38 -20.13 6.60 -5.15
C VAL A 38 -20.79 6.34 -6.50
N LYS A 39 -22.11 6.30 -6.54
CA LYS A 39 -22.89 6.00 -7.75
C LYS A 39 -22.47 4.70 -8.45
N GLY A 40 -22.08 3.70 -7.67
CA GLY A 40 -21.64 2.38 -8.15
C GLY A 40 -20.21 2.35 -8.69
N TRP A 41 -19.38 3.37 -8.44
CA TRP A 41 -17.96 3.38 -8.69
C TRP A 41 -17.20 3.32 -7.37
N VAL A 42 -16.14 2.54 -7.34
CA VAL A 42 -15.27 2.36 -6.18
C VAL A 42 -14.08 3.31 -6.27
N GLY A 43 -13.71 3.87 -5.13
CA GLY A 43 -12.41 4.50 -4.91
C GLY A 43 -11.77 3.88 -3.69
N ASP A 44 -10.50 3.54 -3.78
CA ASP A 44 -9.71 2.93 -2.72
C ASP A 44 -8.58 3.84 -2.28
N ASN A 45 -8.28 3.84 -0.97
CA ASN A 45 -7.27 4.73 -0.42
C ASN A 45 -6.77 4.25 0.94
N ALA A 46 -5.45 4.26 1.12
CA ALA A 46 -4.83 4.03 2.41
C ALA A 46 -3.83 5.13 2.78
N TRP A 47 -3.70 5.34 4.08
CA TRP A 47 -2.73 6.28 4.63
C TRP A 47 -2.25 5.84 6.01
N THR A 48 -0.96 5.95 6.27
CA THR A 48 -0.39 5.67 7.59
C THR A 48 -0.17 6.94 8.38
N TYR A 49 -0.78 7.01 9.54
CA TYR A 49 -0.76 8.17 10.45
C TYR A 49 0.12 7.92 11.67
N PRO A 50 0.90 8.92 12.13
CA PRO A 50 1.54 8.85 13.42
C PRO A 50 0.52 9.08 14.55
N VAL A 51 0.67 8.34 15.66
CA VAL A 51 -0.10 8.57 16.89
C VAL A 51 0.81 9.30 17.88
N GLY A 52 0.56 10.59 18.05
CA GLY A 52 1.42 11.45 18.86
C GLY A 52 2.86 11.54 18.33
N LYS A 53 3.84 11.49 19.21
CA LYS A 53 5.27 11.58 18.86
C LYS A 53 5.83 10.19 18.55
N ILE A 54 6.17 9.94 17.31
CA ILE A 54 6.78 8.67 16.85
C ILE A 54 8.31 8.76 16.82
N SER A 55 8.98 7.60 16.76
CA SER A 55 10.44 7.52 16.64
C SER A 55 10.93 8.07 15.29
N PRO A 56 12.19 8.53 15.20
CA PRO A 56 12.79 8.96 13.93
C PRO A 56 12.77 7.86 12.86
N GLU A 57 12.93 6.59 13.25
CA GLU A 57 12.88 5.44 12.37
C GLU A 57 11.48 5.27 11.74
N LYS A 58 10.42 5.32 12.56
CA LYS A 58 9.03 5.27 12.07
C LYS A 58 8.71 6.47 11.18
N LYS A 59 9.15 7.69 11.57
CA LYS A 59 8.96 8.88 10.75
C LYS A 59 9.59 8.71 9.36
N ARG A 60 10.82 8.22 9.30
CA ARG A 60 11.50 7.94 8.04
C ARG A 60 10.77 6.88 7.21
N LEU A 61 10.23 5.84 7.85
CA LEU A 61 9.42 4.82 7.15
C LEU A 61 8.22 5.46 6.45
N LEU A 62 7.45 6.31 7.16
CA LEU A 62 6.30 7.01 6.59
C LEU A 62 6.73 7.88 5.39
N GLU A 63 7.76 8.69 5.56
CA GLU A 63 8.27 9.59 4.50
C GLU A 63 8.71 8.81 3.25
N VAL A 64 9.42 7.69 3.44
CA VAL A 64 9.89 6.87 2.32
C VAL A 64 8.73 6.16 1.63
N THR A 65 7.75 5.63 2.40
CA THR A 65 6.60 4.93 1.82
C THR A 65 5.71 5.90 1.04
N GLU A 66 5.50 7.10 1.55
CA GLU A 66 4.79 8.15 0.81
C GLU A 66 5.53 8.52 -0.50
N GLN A 67 6.84 8.69 -0.45
CA GLN A 67 7.66 8.92 -1.65
C GLN A 67 7.55 7.77 -2.66
N CYS A 68 7.52 6.52 -2.20
CA CYS A 68 7.29 5.35 -3.04
C CYS A 68 5.95 5.44 -3.77
N MET A 69 4.88 5.79 -3.07
CA MET A 69 3.55 5.95 -3.66
C MET A 69 3.56 7.04 -4.75
N TRP A 70 4.08 8.23 -4.45
CA TRP A 70 4.13 9.32 -5.42
C TRP A 70 5.00 8.99 -6.64
N ALA A 71 6.13 8.30 -6.46
CA ALA A 71 6.95 7.85 -7.57
C ALA A 71 6.23 6.82 -8.46
N GLY A 72 5.46 5.91 -7.86
CA GLY A 72 4.60 4.99 -8.59
C GLY A 72 3.54 5.74 -9.40
N ILE A 73 2.89 6.74 -8.81
CA ILE A 73 1.89 7.59 -9.48
C ILE A 73 2.52 8.38 -10.63
N ASP A 74 3.71 8.94 -10.42
CA ASP A 74 4.42 9.68 -11.48
C ASP A 74 4.83 8.77 -12.65
N ALA A 75 5.08 7.50 -12.40
CA ALA A 75 5.35 6.50 -13.44
C ALA A 75 4.09 5.99 -14.15
N ALA A 76 2.90 6.22 -13.57
CA ALA A 76 1.61 5.77 -14.11
C ALA A 76 1.11 6.67 -15.24
N ARG A 77 1.83 6.68 -16.36
CA ARG A 77 1.52 7.51 -17.54
C ARG A 77 1.16 6.66 -18.74
N PRO A 78 0.34 7.18 -19.66
CA PRO A 78 0.04 6.48 -20.91
C PRO A 78 1.30 6.05 -21.64
N GLY A 79 1.34 4.79 -22.08
CA GLY A 79 2.47 4.22 -22.80
C GLY A 79 3.54 3.56 -21.92
N ASN A 80 3.62 3.88 -20.64
CA ASN A 80 4.41 3.12 -19.66
C ASN A 80 3.74 1.76 -19.36
N HIS A 81 4.39 0.93 -18.57
CA HIS A 81 3.91 -0.39 -18.19
C HIS A 81 3.80 -0.50 -16.66
N LEU A 82 3.05 -1.48 -16.18
CA LEU A 82 2.93 -1.76 -14.73
C LEU A 82 4.29 -1.97 -14.07
N GLY A 83 5.25 -2.58 -14.78
CA GLY A 83 6.62 -2.76 -14.30
C GLY A 83 7.38 -1.45 -14.10
N ASP A 84 7.01 -0.36 -14.78
CA ASP A 84 7.60 0.96 -14.55
C ASP A 84 7.15 1.53 -13.21
N ILE A 85 5.88 1.33 -12.84
CA ILE A 85 5.33 1.70 -11.53
C ILE A 85 6.07 0.93 -10.44
N GLY A 86 6.08 -0.41 -10.54
CA GLY A 86 6.73 -1.26 -9.53
C GLY A 86 8.22 -1.00 -9.38
N HIS A 87 8.91 -0.73 -10.50
CA HIS A 87 10.33 -0.38 -10.47
C HIS A 87 10.59 0.94 -9.73
N ALA A 88 9.80 1.98 -9.99
CA ALA A 88 9.95 3.28 -9.34
C ALA A 88 9.76 3.19 -7.81
N ILE A 89 8.77 2.42 -7.37
CA ILE A 89 8.51 2.13 -5.96
C ILE A 89 9.69 1.38 -5.33
N GLN A 90 10.06 0.25 -5.94
CA GLN A 90 11.09 -0.64 -5.44
C GLN A 90 12.45 0.05 -5.31
N GLU A 91 12.85 0.86 -6.29
CA GLU A 91 14.12 1.57 -6.28
C GLU A 91 14.26 2.49 -5.06
N ILE A 92 13.21 3.22 -4.70
CA ILE A 92 13.21 4.14 -3.54
C ILE A 92 13.26 3.35 -2.24
N ALA A 93 12.43 2.32 -2.09
CA ALA A 93 12.35 1.52 -0.88
C ALA A 93 13.67 0.78 -0.60
N GLU A 94 14.22 0.10 -1.61
CA GLU A 94 15.46 -0.67 -1.46
C GLU A 94 16.69 0.23 -1.24
N ARG A 95 16.73 1.42 -1.85
CA ARG A 95 17.77 2.43 -1.57
C ARG A 95 17.72 2.92 -0.12
N ALA A 96 16.55 2.97 0.48
CA ALA A 96 16.38 3.27 1.90
C ALA A 96 16.72 2.10 2.83
N GLY A 97 16.96 0.90 2.29
CA GLY A 97 17.23 -0.34 3.02
C GLY A 97 15.96 -1.04 3.51
N TYR A 98 14.81 -0.76 2.91
CA TYR A 98 13.50 -1.29 3.30
C TYR A 98 13.02 -2.42 2.40
N GLY A 99 12.17 -3.28 2.96
CA GLY A 99 11.55 -4.39 2.24
C GLY A 99 10.25 -3.97 1.57
N VAL A 100 10.08 -4.31 0.28
CA VAL A 100 8.83 -4.14 -0.46
C VAL A 100 8.01 -5.41 -0.36
N VAL A 101 6.81 -5.35 0.19
CA VAL A 101 5.88 -6.50 0.27
C VAL A 101 5.54 -6.97 -1.14
N ARG A 102 5.47 -8.31 -1.33
CA ARG A 102 5.31 -8.94 -2.66
C ARG A 102 4.03 -9.74 -2.80
N GLU A 103 3.48 -10.24 -1.69
CA GLU A 103 2.28 -11.08 -1.67
C GLU A 103 0.99 -10.26 -1.81
N TYR A 104 1.07 -8.97 -1.51
CA TYR A 104 -0.03 -8.00 -1.62
C TYR A 104 0.40 -6.91 -2.59
N VAL A 105 -0.49 -6.55 -3.50
CA VAL A 105 -0.20 -5.67 -4.64
C VAL A 105 -1.42 -4.81 -4.94
N GLY A 106 -1.23 -3.71 -5.63
CA GLY A 106 -2.30 -2.90 -6.16
C GLY A 106 -3.11 -3.63 -7.23
N HIS A 107 -4.18 -3.02 -7.67
CA HIS A 107 -5.16 -3.66 -8.55
C HIS A 107 -5.92 -2.64 -9.41
N GLY A 108 -6.61 -3.13 -10.43
CA GLY A 108 -7.65 -2.34 -11.10
C GLY A 108 -8.78 -1.97 -10.12
N VAL A 109 -9.40 -0.84 -10.34
CA VAL A 109 -10.55 -0.35 -9.55
C VAL A 109 -11.63 0.14 -10.50
N GLY A 110 -12.87 -0.22 -10.25
CA GLY A 110 -13.97 0.20 -11.14
C GLY A 110 -15.34 0.01 -10.50
N ARG A 111 -16.10 -0.93 -11.01
CA ARG A 111 -17.39 -1.34 -10.42
C ARG A 111 -17.19 -2.26 -9.23
N ASP A 112 -16.13 -3.05 -9.28
CA ASP A 112 -15.66 -3.86 -8.17
C ASP A 112 -14.44 -3.22 -7.53
N MET A 113 -14.20 -3.52 -6.25
CA MET A 113 -13.05 -2.99 -5.53
C MET A 113 -11.74 -3.54 -6.12
N HIS A 114 -11.72 -4.81 -6.45
CA HIS A 114 -10.56 -5.48 -7.04
C HIS A 114 -10.89 -5.98 -8.44
N GLU A 115 -10.31 -5.31 -9.42
CA GLU A 115 -10.38 -5.69 -10.84
C GLU A 115 -8.97 -5.95 -11.39
N ASP A 116 -8.88 -6.62 -12.54
CA ASP A 116 -7.62 -6.70 -13.29
C ASP A 116 -7.21 -5.31 -13.81
N PRO A 117 -5.90 -5.06 -13.96
CA PRO A 117 -4.76 -5.93 -13.67
C PRO A 117 -4.25 -5.81 -12.24
N ASN A 118 -3.49 -6.81 -11.76
CA ASN A 118 -2.65 -6.62 -10.58
C ASN A 118 -1.56 -5.57 -10.84
N VAL A 119 -1.28 -4.73 -9.85
CA VAL A 119 -0.30 -3.63 -9.90
C VAL A 119 0.81 -3.85 -8.85
N PRO A 120 1.85 -4.66 -9.17
CA PRO A 120 2.92 -4.93 -8.23
C PRO A 120 3.73 -3.68 -7.85
N ASN A 121 4.13 -3.62 -6.58
CA ASN A 121 5.00 -2.57 -6.05
C ASN A 121 6.50 -2.83 -6.30
N TYR A 122 6.80 -3.76 -7.17
CA TYR A 122 8.16 -4.16 -7.58
C TYR A 122 8.14 -4.62 -9.04
N GLY A 123 9.30 -4.63 -9.69
CA GLY A 123 9.36 -5.12 -11.07
C GLY A 123 10.51 -4.55 -11.88
N ARG A 124 10.47 -4.85 -13.17
CA ARG A 124 11.43 -4.33 -14.16
C ARG A 124 10.74 -3.35 -15.09
N LYS A 125 11.46 -2.30 -15.46
CA LYS A 125 10.98 -1.31 -16.44
C LYS A 125 10.54 -1.99 -17.74
N HIS A 126 9.51 -1.42 -18.36
CA HIS A 126 8.96 -1.83 -19.66
C HIS A 126 8.41 -3.26 -19.68
N THR A 127 7.93 -3.77 -18.52
CA THR A 127 7.31 -5.11 -18.41
C THR A 127 5.86 -5.02 -17.89
N GLY A 128 5.10 -6.08 -18.14
CA GLY A 128 3.69 -6.16 -17.74
C GLY A 128 2.76 -5.44 -18.68
N VAL A 129 1.53 -5.21 -18.24
CA VAL A 129 0.48 -4.55 -19.02
C VAL A 129 0.87 -3.11 -19.31
N LYS A 130 0.65 -2.68 -20.56
CA LYS A 130 0.84 -1.29 -20.98
C LYS A 130 -0.31 -0.44 -20.46
N LEU A 131 0.02 0.72 -19.91
CA LEU A 131 -0.96 1.68 -19.40
C LEU A 131 -1.60 2.46 -20.53
N GLU A 132 -2.94 2.47 -20.54
CA GLU A 132 -3.74 3.14 -21.57
C GLU A 132 -4.72 4.13 -20.89
N PRO A 133 -5.05 5.25 -21.56
CA PRO A 133 -6.08 6.16 -21.08
C PRO A 133 -7.39 5.44 -20.81
N GLY A 134 -8.02 5.75 -19.68
CA GLY A 134 -9.25 5.12 -19.22
C GLY A 134 -9.05 4.02 -18.17
N MET A 135 -7.84 3.51 -17.99
CA MET A 135 -7.54 2.62 -16.88
C MET A 135 -7.64 3.35 -15.55
N VAL A 136 -8.18 2.69 -14.53
CA VAL A 136 -8.20 3.15 -13.15
C VAL A 136 -7.59 2.06 -12.28
N ILE A 137 -6.57 2.41 -11.50
CA ILE A 137 -5.78 1.44 -10.72
C ILE A 137 -5.51 1.97 -9.32
N ALA A 138 -5.42 1.08 -8.35
CA ALA A 138 -4.87 1.36 -7.02
C ALA A 138 -3.35 1.18 -7.07
N ILE A 139 -2.61 2.20 -6.61
CA ILE A 139 -1.16 2.15 -6.40
C ILE A 139 -0.93 2.23 -4.91
N GLU A 140 -0.47 1.11 -4.31
CA GLU A 140 -0.54 0.89 -2.87
C GLU A 140 0.74 0.24 -2.31
N PRO A 141 1.88 0.92 -2.29
CA PRO A 141 3.08 0.35 -1.70
C PRO A 141 2.92 0.07 -0.20
N MET A 142 3.23 -1.18 0.16
CA MET A 142 3.42 -1.63 1.54
C MET A 142 4.91 -1.84 1.78
N ILE A 143 5.50 -1.02 2.65
CA ILE A 143 6.94 -0.97 2.87
C ILE A 143 7.26 -1.32 4.32
N ASN A 144 8.19 -2.25 4.51
CA ASN A 144 8.62 -2.74 5.83
C ASN A 144 10.02 -2.22 6.16
N ILE A 145 10.26 -1.83 7.40
CA ILE A 145 11.62 -1.46 7.87
C ILE A 145 12.59 -2.65 7.72
N GLY A 146 12.08 -3.88 7.86
CA GLY A 146 12.88 -5.10 7.81
C GLY A 146 12.63 -5.94 6.56
N THR A 147 12.35 -7.23 6.79
CA THR A 147 12.10 -8.16 5.70
C THR A 147 10.80 -7.85 4.95
N TYR A 148 10.79 -8.11 3.65
CA TYR A 148 9.57 -8.05 2.84
C TYR A 148 8.57 -9.18 3.13
N LYS A 149 9.00 -10.22 3.87
CA LYS A 149 8.19 -11.42 4.12
C LYS A 149 7.06 -11.13 5.08
N THR A 150 5.92 -11.74 4.80
CA THR A 150 4.68 -11.59 5.55
C THR A 150 4.30 -12.85 6.33
N LYS A 151 3.33 -12.72 7.20
CA LYS A 151 2.62 -13.83 7.87
C LYS A 151 1.15 -13.43 8.05
N VAL A 152 0.23 -14.34 7.73
CA VAL A 152 -1.20 -14.17 8.02
C VAL A 152 -1.46 -14.69 9.43
N MET A 153 -2.24 -13.93 10.20
CA MET A 153 -2.59 -14.28 11.57
C MET A 153 -3.77 -15.25 11.63
N SER A 154 -4.07 -15.77 12.82
CA SER A 154 -5.08 -16.83 13.03
C SER A 154 -6.53 -16.42 12.72
N ASP A 155 -6.82 -15.11 12.60
CA ASP A 155 -8.11 -14.59 12.18
C ASP A 155 -8.37 -14.73 10.66
N GLY A 156 -7.34 -15.12 9.90
CA GLY A 156 -7.40 -15.30 8.45
C GLY A 156 -7.37 -14.00 7.64
N TRP A 157 -7.33 -12.83 8.30
CA TRP A 157 -7.31 -11.51 7.67
C TRP A 157 -6.03 -10.73 7.91
N LEU A 158 -5.68 -10.53 9.18
CA LEU A 158 -4.56 -9.67 9.56
C LEU A 158 -3.24 -10.20 9.01
N VAL A 159 -2.55 -9.34 8.28
CA VAL A 159 -1.22 -9.60 7.72
C VAL A 159 -0.19 -8.78 8.48
N CYS A 160 0.84 -9.44 9.00
CA CYS A 160 1.93 -8.80 9.73
C CYS A 160 3.28 -9.03 9.05
N THR A 161 4.26 -8.19 9.38
CA THR A 161 5.65 -8.44 9.02
C THR A 161 6.15 -9.70 9.73
N ARG A 162 6.99 -10.49 9.05
CA ARG A 162 7.48 -11.74 9.63
C ARG A 162 8.46 -11.53 10.78
N ASP A 163 9.15 -10.41 10.77
CA ASP A 163 10.17 -10.06 11.77
C ASP A 163 9.67 -9.13 12.89
N GLY A 164 8.39 -8.73 12.86
CA GLY A 164 7.78 -7.86 13.87
C GLY A 164 8.20 -6.40 13.78
N LYS A 165 8.91 -6.00 12.72
CA LYS A 165 9.29 -4.59 12.51
C LYS A 165 8.16 -3.80 11.87
N PRO A 166 8.11 -2.47 12.07
CA PRO A 166 7.05 -1.62 11.53
C PRO A 166 6.92 -1.69 10.01
N SER A 167 5.67 -1.56 9.55
CA SER A 167 5.26 -1.42 8.15
C SER A 167 4.45 -0.15 7.97
N ALA A 168 4.48 0.42 6.77
CA ALA A 168 3.60 1.52 6.38
C ALA A 168 2.92 1.20 5.05
N HIS A 169 1.68 1.66 4.91
CA HIS A 169 0.84 1.48 3.73
C HIS A 169 0.29 2.84 3.30
N PHE A 170 0.55 3.23 2.06
CA PHE A 170 0.01 4.43 1.42
C PHE A 170 -0.61 4.04 0.10
N GLU A 171 -1.74 4.62 -0.24
CA GLU A 171 -2.48 4.23 -1.44
C GLU A 171 -3.27 5.39 -2.04
N LYS A 172 -3.40 5.37 -3.35
CA LYS A 172 -4.32 6.19 -4.12
C LYS A 172 -4.92 5.42 -5.29
N THR A 173 -6.22 5.60 -5.51
CA THR A 173 -6.85 5.31 -6.78
C THR A 173 -6.44 6.36 -7.80
N VAL A 174 -5.90 5.93 -8.94
CA VAL A 174 -5.35 6.77 -10.00
C VAL A 174 -6.00 6.45 -11.33
N ALA A 175 -6.49 7.48 -12.01
CA ALA A 175 -6.98 7.35 -13.39
C ALA A 175 -5.87 7.72 -14.39
N ILE A 176 -5.62 6.86 -15.37
CA ILE A 176 -4.72 7.15 -16.48
C ILE A 176 -5.47 8.03 -17.49
N THR A 177 -5.04 9.25 -17.66
CA THR A 177 -5.63 10.22 -18.59
C THR A 177 -4.73 10.46 -19.79
N ALA A 178 -5.31 11.03 -20.87
CA ALA A 178 -4.57 11.38 -22.09
C ALA A 178 -3.55 12.51 -21.84
#